data_32c217ef902a3d2d6ca1f8fd1df44dc8
#
_entry.id   32c217ef902a3d2d6ca1f8fd1df44dc8
#
_cell.length_a   1.000
_cell.length_b   1.000
_cell.length_c   1.000
_cell.angle_alpha   90.00
_cell.angle_beta   90.00
_cell.angle_gamma   90.00
#
_symmetry.space_group_name_H-M   'P 1'
#
loop_
_entity.id
_entity.type
_entity.pdbx_description
1 polymer ?
#
loop_
_entity_poly.entity_id
_entity_poly.type
_entity_poly.pdbx_seq_one_letter_code
_entity_poly.pdbx_strand_id
1 'polypeptide(L)'
;RYTGDSEDEIGVLGKSMNTLSEKLKETIGELKTANNELQKDIEEKIRIDEARKEFIANVSHELKTPIALIQGYAEGLTEGMAEDPESRDYYCEVIQDEAGKMNKMVKQLLTLTALEFGNDKPVMEQFDLVTLINGVLSSAKILLQQKGAQVFFDASEPVMVWADEFKIEEVVTNYLNNAMNHLDGEKRIEIRLEKNDKEVKVTVFNTGQNIPEEDLGKLWTKFYKVDKARTRAYGGSGIGLSIVKAIMDSHNKACGVQNVKDGMEFWFTLDCSV
;
A
#
# COMPACT_ATOMS: atom_id res chain seq x y z
N ARG A 1 42.59 -33.67 -20.94
CA ARG A 1 43.24 -33.96 -19.66
C ARG A 1 44.40 -34.89 -19.89
N TYR A 2 45.63 -34.49 -19.55
CA TYR A 2 46.80 -35.36 -19.59
C TYR A 2 46.71 -36.44 -18.53
N THR A 3 46.82 -37.69 -18.94
CA THR A 3 46.71 -38.88 -18.07
C THR A 3 48.03 -39.66 -17.98
N GLY A 4 49.12 -39.15 -18.56
CA GLY A 4 50.45 -39.80 -18.60
C GLY A 4 51.16 -39.68 -17.24
N ASP A 5 51.93 -40.75 -16.89
CA ASP A 5 52.68 -40.88 -15.65
C ASP A 5 54.18 -40.64 -15.84
N SER A 6 54.57 -39.90 -16.92
CA SER A 6 55.96 -39.60 -17.22
C SER A 6 56.53 -38.57 -16.25
N GLU A 7 57.73 -38.80 -15.77
CA GLU A 7 58.50 -37.89 -14.90
C GLU A 7 59.43 -36.92 -15.64
N ASP A 8 59.40 -36.97 -16.99
CA ASP A 8 60.15 -36.09 -17.87
C ASP A 8 59.48 -34.73 -18.05
N GLU A 9 60.10 -33.83 -18.82
CA GLU A 9 59.59 -32.49 -19.09
C GLU A 9 58.19 -32.47 -19.69
N ILE A 10 57.81 -33.54 -20.42
CA ILE A 10 56.46 -33.68 -21.00
C ILE A 10 55.43 -33.98 -19.93
N GLY A 11 55.76 -34.77 -18.92
CA GLY A 11 54.91 -35.04 -17.77
C GLY A 11 54.67 -33.82 -16.93
N VAL A 12 55.69 -33.01 -16.65
CA VAL A 12 55.58 -31.73 -15.94
C VAL A 12 54.70 -30.73 -16.73
N LEU A 13 54.90 -30.61 -18.04
CA LEU A 13 54.06 -29.78 -18.90
C LEU A 13 52.59 -30.23 -18.90
N GLY A 14 52.35 -31.54 -18.99
CA GLY A 14 50.99 -32.10 -18.97
C GLY A 14 50.24 -31.82 -17.65
N LYS A 15 50.93 -31.99 -16.51
CA LYS A 15 50.37 -31.63 -15.19
C LYS A 15 50.09 -30.12 -15.07
N SER A 16 50.99 -29.27 -15.53
CA SER A 16 50.83 -27.81 -15.55
C SER A 16 49.64 -27.37 -16.42
N MET A 17 49.44 -28.00 -17.60
CA MET A 17 48.28 -27.76 -18.46
C MET A 17 46.96 -28.22 -17.82
N ASN A 18 46.94 -29.35 -17.11
CA ASN A 18 45.77 -29.78 -16.37
C ASN A 18 45.38 -28.79 -15.27
N THR A 19 46.37 -28.35 -14.48
CA THR A 19 46.15 -27.34 -13.44
C THR A 19 45.61 -26.05 -14.00
N LEU A 20 46.19 -25.58 -15.11
CA LEU A 20 45.74 -24.38 -15.80
C LEU A 20 44.30 -24.54 -16.32
N SER A 21 43.96 -25.70 -16.91
CA SER A 21 42.62 -26.02 -17.41
C SER A 21 41.59 -26.08 -16.30
N GLU A 22 41.97 -26.64 -15.13
CA GLU A 22 41.10 -26.67 -13.97
C GLU A 22 40.84 -25.27 -13.42
N LYS A 23 41.90 -24.47 -13.28
CA LYS A 23 41.79 -23.10 -12.82
C LYS A 23 40.97 -22.21 -13.76
N LEU A 24 41.17 -22.40 -15.08
CA LEU A 24 40.37 -21.70 -16.10
C LEU A 24 38.88 -22.08 -16.01
N LYS A 25 38.58 -23.36 -15.82
CA LYS A 25 37.20 -23.84 -15.68
C LYS A 25 36.53 -23.29 -14.41
N GLU A 26 37.27 -23.22 -13.30
CA GLU A 26 36.82 -22.62 -12.05
C GLU A 26 36.51 -21.11 -12.24
N THR A 27 37.46 -20.36 -12.79
CA THR A 27 37.28 -18.92 -13.05
C THR A 27 36.11 -18.63 -14.01
N ILE A 28 35.94 -19.46 -15.06
CA ILE A 28 34.77 -19.35 -15.95
C ILE A 28 33.47 -19.63 -15.19
N GLY A 29 33.46 -20.60 -14.26
CA GLY A 29 32.32 -20.88 -13.38
C GLY A 29 31.96 -19.68 -12.50
N GLU A 30 32.96 -19.11 -11.81
CA GLU A 30 32.80 -17.92 -10.97
C GLU A 30 32.27 -16.71 -11.76
N LEU A 31 32.88 -16.44 -12.92
CA LEU A 31 32.45 -15.36 -13.81
C LEU A 31 31.01 -15.53 -14.28
N LYS A 32 30.60 -16.77 -14.60
CA LYS A 32 29.21 -17.04 -15.02
C LYS A 32 28.22 -16.83 -13.87
N THR A 33 28.59 -17.20 -12.66
CA THR A 33 27.77 -16.97 -11.46
C THR A 33 27.64 -15.48 -11.18
N ALA A 34 28.76 -14.74 -11.13
CA ALA A 34 28.75 -13.31 -10.92
C ALA A 34 27.97 -12.55 -12.02
N ASN A 35 28.09 -12.98 -13.28
CA ASN A 35 27.31 -12.37 -14.38
C ASN A 35 25.81 -12.60 -14.22
N ASN A 36 25.39 -13.80 -13.78
CA ASN A 36 23.97 -14.09 -13.54
C ASN A 36 23.42 -13.28 -12.36
N GLU A 37 24.21 -13.05 -11.31
CA GLU A 37 23.83 -12.19 -10.18
C GLU A 37 23.69 -10.73 -10.62
N LEU A 38 24.68 -10.20 -11.34
CA LEU A 38 24.63 -8.85 -11.91
C LEU A 38 23.43 -8.64 -12.82
N GLN A 39 23.06 -9.65 -13.63
CA GLN A 39 21.92 -9.56 -14.51
C GLN A 39 20.60 -9.47 -13.74
N LYS A 40 20.44 -10.23 -12.64
CA LYS A 40 19.29 -10.12 -11.74
C LYS A 40 19.22 -8.74 -11.06
N ASP A 41 20.36 -8.22 -10.60
CA ASP A 41 20.43 -6.89 -9.99
C ASP A 41 20.04 -5.78 -10.97
N ILE A 42 20.46 -5.91 -12.23
CA ILE A 42 20.08 -4.96 -13.31
C ILE A 42 18.57 -5.04 -13.58
N GLU A 43 18.01 -6.23 -13.72
CA GLU A 43 16.57 -6.43 -13.94
C GLU A 43 15.74 -5.85 -12.77
N GLU A 44 16.19 -6.04 -11.54
CA GLU A 44 15.55 -5.45 -10.37
C GLU A 44 15.62 -3.92 -10.37
N LYS A 45 16.79 -3.34 -10.68
CA LYS A 45 16.95 -1.88 -10.80
C LYS A 45 16.08 -1.28 -11.89
N ILE A 46 15.97 -1.94 -13.05
CA ILE A 46 15.09 -1.49 -14.14
C ILE A 46 13.64 -1.48 -13.65
N ARG A 47 13.19 -2.55 -12.99
CA ARG A 47 11.82 -2.63 -12.45
C ARG A 47 11.53 -1.52 -11.42
N ILE A 48 12.50 -1.21 -10.55
CA ILE A 48 12.38 -0.12 -9.58
C ILE A 48 12.29 1.23 -10.29
N ASP A 49 13.11 1.48 -11.31
CA ASP A 49 13.12 2.74 -12.06
C ASP A 49 11.81 2.93 -12.86
N GLU A 50 11.30 1.88 -13.49
CA GLU A 50 10.01 1.89 -14.17
C GLU A 50 8.86 2.19 -13.21
N ALA A 51 8.81 1.52 -12.06
CA ALA A 51 7.81 1.77 -11.03
C ALA A 51 7.88 3.20 -10.49
N ARG A 52 9.10 3.77 -10.36
CA ARG A 52 9.31 5.18 -9.96
C ARG A 52 8.80 6.16 -11.02
N LYS A 53 9.06 5.89 -12.30
CA LYS A 53 8.56 6.72 -13.41
C LYS A 53 7.03 6.71 -13.46
N GLU A 54 6.44 5.53 -13.35
CA GLU A 54 4.98 5.37 -13.30
C GLU A 54 4.37 6.10 -12.09
N PHE A 55 5.00 5.98 -10.92
CA PHE A 55 4.58 6.70 -9.72
C PHE A 55 4.56 8.22 -9.93
N ILE A 56 5.64 8.81 -10.48
CA ILE A 56 5.73 10.25 -10.75
C ILE A 56 4.66 10.68 -11.78
N ALA A 57 4.45 9.89 -12.83
CA ALA A 57 3.42 10.16 -13.82
C ALA A 57 2.01 10.16 -13.22
N ASN A 58 1.71 9.18 -12.36
CA ASN A 58 0.43 9.04 -11.67
C ASN A 58 0.20 10.20 -10.68
N VAL A 59 1.22 10.58 -9.88
CA VAL A 59 1.15 11.78 -9.00
C VAL A 59 0.83 13.02 -9.81
N SER A 60 1.54 13.24 -10.92
CA SER A 60 1.34 14.41 -11.78
C SER A 60 -0.08 14.45 -12.35
N HIS A 61 -0.60 13.30 -12.76
CA HIS A 61 -1.95 13.20 -13.32
C HIS A 61 -3.04 13.44 -12.26
N GLU A 62 -2.91 12.83 -11.07
CA GLU A 62 -3.88 12.97 -9.98
C GLU A 62 -3.87 14.39 -9.37
N LEU A 63 -2.75 15.13 -9.44
CA LEU A 63 -2.67 16.54 -9.04
C LEU A 63 -3.19 17.50 -10.10
N LYS A 64 -3.00 17.21 -11.38
CA LYS A 64 -3.42 18.10 -12.47
C LYS A 64 -4.92 18.32 -12.51
N THR A 65 -5.72 17.31 -12.21
CA THR A 65 -7.18 17.39 -12.25
C THR A 65 -7.76 18.38 -11.23
N PRO A 66 -7.46 18.27 -9.91
CA PRO A 66 -7.95 19.23 -8.92
C PRO A 66 -7.40 20.65 -9.16
N ILE A 67 -6.15 20.80 -9.61
CA ILE A 67 -5.59 22.11 -9.96
C ILE A 67 -6.40 22.76 -11.07
N ALA A 68 -6.72 22.02 -12.14
CA ALA A 68 -7.52 22.57 -13.25
C ALA A 68 -8.93 22.96 -12.80
N LEU A 69 -9.55 22.20 -11.89
CA LEU A 69 -10.86 22.57 -11.31
C LEU A 69 -10.76 23.84 -10.47
N ILE A 70 -9.78 23.93 -9.57
CA ILE A 70 -9.55 25.14 -8.76
C ILE A 70 -9.34 26.36 -9.66
N GLN A 71 -8.51 26.25 -10.70
CA GLN A 71 -8.28 27.34 -11.65
C GLN A 71 -9.55 27.74 -12.39
N GLY A 72 -10.29 26.78 -12.94
CA GLY A 72 -11.52 27.08 -13.69
C GLY A 72 -12.60 27.75 -12.85
N TYR A 73 -12.82 27.28 -11.60
CA TYR A 73 -13.78 27.89 -10.69
C TYR A 73 -13.31 29.27 -10.18
N ALA A 74 -12.00 29.44 -9.95
CA ALA A 74 -11.44 30.76 -9.60
C ALA A 74 -11.54 31.75 -10.74
N GLU A 75 -11.28 31.35 -12.00
CA GLU A 75 -11.49 32.17 -13.20
C GLU A 75 -12.97 32.57 -13.34
N GLY A 76 -13.89 31.60 -13.18
CA GLY A 76 -15.33 31.87 -13.21
C GLY A 76 -15.78 32.90 -12.15
N LEU A 77 -15.18 32.91 -10.95
CA LEU A 77 -15.42 33.92 -9.94
C LEU A 77 -14.91 35.32 -10.38
N THR A 78 -13.71 35.38 -10.99
CA THR A 78 -13.10 36.63 -11.41
C THR A 78 -13.77 37.24 -12.65
N GLU A 79 -14.31 36.41 -13.54
CA GLU A 79 -15.04 36.85 -14.75
C GLU A 79 -16.52 37.18 -14.49
N GLY A 80 -16.97 37.07 -13.23
CA GLY A 80 -18.34 37.40 -12.85
C GLY A 80 -19.38 36.36 -13.29
N MET A 81 -18.97 35.13 -13.57
CA MET A 81 -19.89 34.01 -13.91
C MET A 81 -20.78 33.57 -12.74
N ALA A 82 -20.39 33.89 -11.51
CA ALA A 82 -21.12 33.64 -10.29
C ALA A 82 -21.61 34.94 -9.66
N GLU A 83 -22.58 35.59 -10.32
CA GLU A 83 -23.12 36.90 -9.86
C GLU A 83 -24.02 36.75 -8.63
N ASP A 84 -24.78 35.65 -8.54
CA ASP A 84 -25.62 35.38 -7.39
C ASP A 84 -24.84 34.73 -6.23
N PRO A 85 -25.28 34.96 -4.97
CA PRO A 85 -24.59 34.44 -3.79
C PRO A 85 -24.49 32.92 -3.75
N GLU A 86 -25.52 32.21 -4.23
CA GLU A 86 -25.57 30.72 -4.18
C GLU A 86 -24.52 30.09 -5.12
N SER A 87 -24.44 30.62 -6.37
CA SER A 87 -23.40 30.19 -7.32
C SER A 87 -21.99 30.50 -6.83
N ARG A 88 -21.80 31.68 -6.19
CA ARG A 88 -20.49 32.03 -5.64
C ARG A 88 -20.09 31.14 -4.49
N ASP A 89 -21.01 30.81 -3.57
CA ASP A 89 -20.75 29.90 -2.45
C ASP A 89 -20.42 28.51 -2.97
N TYR A 90 -21.15 28.00 -3.95
CA TYR A 90 -20.87 26.74 -4.61
C TYR A 90 -19.45 26.71 -5.24
N TYR A 91 -19.02 27.78 -5.96
CA TYR A 91 -17.69 27.86 -6.55
C TYR A 91 -16.60 27.83 -5.48
N CYS A 92 -16.80 28.56 -4.38
CA CYS A 92 -15.88 28.55 -3.24
C CYS A 92 -15.82 27.17 -2.58
N GLU A 93 -16.95 26.48 -2.41
CA GLU A 93 -17.02 25.13 -1.84
C GLU A 93 -16.23 24.13 -2.69
N VAL A 94 -16.40 24.16 -4.02
CA VAL A 94 -15.63 23.29 -4.92
C VAL A 94 -14.13 23.55 -4.81
N ILE A 95 -13.71 24.82 -4.77
CA ILE A 95 -12.29 25.16 -4.59
C ILE A 95 -11.74 24.63 -3.26
N GLN A 96 -12.49 24.78 -2.17
CA GLN A 96 -12.10 24.28 -0.84
C GLN A 96 -12.00 22.76 -0.81
N ASP A 97 -12.96 22.05 -1.40
CA ASP A 97 -12.99 20.61 -1.47
C ASP A 97 -11.80 20.04 -2.26
N GLU A 98 -11.52 20.61 -3.43
CA GLU A 98 -10.40 20.17 -4.26
C GLU A 98 -9.03 20.48 -3.59
N ALA A 99 -8.89 21.63 -2.94
CA ALA A 99 -7.71 21.94 -2.13
C ALA A 99 -7.54 20.99 -0.95
N GLY A 100 -8.64 20.61 -0.28
CA GLY A 100 -8.66 19.58 0.78
C GLY A 100 -8.21 18.20 0.29
N LYS A 101 -8.69 17.76 -0.87
CA LYS A 101 -8.27 16.50 -1.52
C LYS A 101 -6.78 16.51 -1.84
N MET A 102 -6.27 17.63 -2.39
CA MET A 102 -4.83 17.78 -2.67
C MET A 102 -3.99 17.70 -1.40
N ASN A 103 -4.38 18.39 -0.33
CA ASN A 103 -3.66 18.34 0.96
C ASN A 103 -3.61 16.92 1.53
N LYS A 104 -4.74 16.19 1.49
CA LYS A 104 -4.80 14.78 1.89
C LYS A 104 -3.85 13.91 1.07
N MET A 105 -3.85 14.10 -0.26
CA MET A 105 -2.97 13.35 -1.16
C MET A 105 -1.49 13.63 -0.88
N VAL A 106 -1.10 14.89 -0.68
CA VAL A 106 0.28 15.27 -0.34
C VAL A 106 0.72 14.60 0.98
N LYS A 107 -0.12 14.62 2.01
CA LYS A 107 0.17 13.91 3.28
C LYS A 107 0.38 12.42 3.06
N GLN A 108 -0.50 11.76 2.31
CA GLN A 108 -0.36 10.34 1.98
C GLN A 108 0.92 10.02 1.22
N LEU A 109 1.33 10.88 0.27
CA LEU A 109 2.58 10.73 -0.46
C LEU A 109 3.81 10.87 0.46
N LEU A 110 3.78 11.82 1.39
CA LEU A 110 4.86 12.00 2.37
C LEU A 110 4.97 10.79 3.30
N THR A 111 3.86 10.30 3.84
CA THR A 111 3.83 9.07 4.66
C THR A 111 4.40 7.88 3.89
N LEU A 112 3.91 7.63 2.67
CA LEU A 112 4.38 6.52 1.86
C LEU A 112 5.88 6.62 1.56
N THR A 113 6.36 7.83 1.25
CA THR A 113 7.78 8.08 0.97
C THR A 113 8.64 7.82 2.21
N ALA A 114 8.20 8.27 3.39
CA ALA A 114 8.92 8.05 4.65
C ALA A 114 9.01 6.55 4.99
N LEU A 115 7.94 5.79 4.80
CA LEU A 115 7.90 4.35 5.02
C LEU A 115 8.81 3.58 4.04
N GLU A 116 8.84 3.94 2.76
CA GLU A 116 9.60 3.22 1.73
C GLU A 116 11.12 3.47 1.80
N PHE A 117 11.53 4.68 2.13
CA PHE A 117 12.96 5.01 2.25
C PHE A 117 13.56 4.68 3.62
N GLY A 118 12.80 4.01 4.52
CA GLY A 118 13.30 3.48 5.78
C GLY A 118 13.70 4.53 6.82
N ASN A 119 13.33 5.78 6.60
CA ASN A 119 13.59 6.86 7.56
C ASN A 119 12.58 6.87 8.73
N ASP A 120 11.48 6.15 8.59
CA ASP A 120 10.38 6.12 9.57
C ASP A 120 10.25 4.69 10.14
N LYS A 121 11.17 4.35 11.05
CA LYS A 121 11.10 3.07 11.77
C LYS A 121 9.91 3.09 12.72
N PRO A 122 9.11 2.00 12.80
CA PRO A 122 7.99 1.92 13.72
C PRO A 122 8.45 2.05 15.17
N VAL A 123 7.76 2.87 15.94
CA VAL A 123 7.95 3.00 17.39
C VAL A 123 7.07 1.95 18.07
N MET A 124 7.67 0.80 18.35
CA MET A 124 6.94 -0.34 18.90
C MET A 124 6.58 -0.11 20.37
N GLU A 125 5.30 -0.17 20.71
CA GLU A 125 4.78 -0.03 22.04
C GLU A 125 3.59 -0.97 22.32
N GLN A 126 3.23 -1.11 23.57
CA GLN A 126 2.08 -1.91 23.98
C GLN A 126 0.85 -1.01 24.11
N PHE A 127 -0.23 -1.34 23.40
CA PHE A 127 -1.50 -0.62 23.50
C PHE A 127 -2.70 -1.56 23.37
N ASP A 128 -3.88 -1.05 23.72
CA ASP A 128 -5.14 -1.78 23.56
C ASP A 128 -5.77 -1.51 22.20
N LEU A 129 -5.77 -2.54 21.36
CA LEU A 129 -6.30 -2.50 19.99
C LEU A 129 -7.81 -2.21 19.96
N VAL A 130 -8.57 -2.66 20.97
CA VAL A 130 -10.02 -2.39 21.06
C VAL A 130 -10.27 -0.90 21.29
N THR A 131 -9.50 -0.30 22.17
CA THR A 131 -9.55 1.15 22.43
C THR A 131 -9.21 1.95 21.18
N LEU A 132 -8.15 1.58 20.45
CA LEU A 132 -7.75 2.22 19.21
C LEU A 132 -8.87 2.15 18.16
N ILE A 133 -9.43 0.97 17.90
CA ILE A 133 -10.51 0.78 16.92
C ILE A 133 -11.74 1.60 17.28
N ASN A 134 -12.13 1.63 18.57
CA ASN A 134 -13.24 2.45 19.03
C ASN A 134 -12.97 3.95 18.85
N GLY A 135 -11.74 4.41 19.04
CA GLY A 135 -11.31 5.78 18.75
C GLY A 135 -11.50 6.15 17.28
N VAL A 136 -11.05 5.28 16.36
CA VAL A 136 -11.23 5.47 14.92
C VAL A 136 -12.71 5.48 14.52
N LEU A 137 -13.52 4.55 15.04
CA LEU A 137 -14.96 4.51 14.79
C LEU A 137 -15.67 5.77 15.30
N SER A 138 -15.28 6.25 16.48
CA SER A 138 -15.83 7.49 17.06
C SER A 138 -15.49 8.73 16.22
N SER A 139 -14.28 8.81 15.72
CA SER A 139 -13.83 9.89 14.82
C SER A 139 -14.56 9.87 13.48
N ALA A 140 -14.88 8.68 12.96
CA ALA A 140 -15.59 8.50 11.69
C ALA A 140 -17.12 8.57 11.81
N LYS A 141 -17.68 8.70 13.02
CA LYS A 141 -19.11 8.55 13.32
C LYS A 141 -20.02 9.39 12.40
N ILE A 142 -19.69 10.66 12.20
CA ILE A 142 -20.48 11.58 11.37
C ILE A 142 -20.50 11.10 9.91
N LEU A 143 -19.34 10.72 9.36
CA LEU A 143 -19.22 10.23 7.99
C LEU A 143 -19.97 8.90 7.79
N LEU A 144 -19.88 7.99 8.76
CA LEU A 144 -20.61 6.73 8.76
C LEU A 144 -22.12 6.97 8.73
N GLN A 145 -22.63 7.90 9.55
CA GLN A 145 -24.04 8.28 9.57
C GLN A 145 -24.48 8.91 8.24
N GLN A 146 -23.70 9.81 7.66
CA GLN A 146 -23.99 10.44 6.36
C GLN A 146 -24.07 9.40 5.22
N LYS A 147 -23.24 8.35 5.26
CA LYS A 147 -23.26 7.24 4.32
C LYS A 147 -24.38 6.24 4.58
N GLY A 148 -25.05 6.33 5.72
CA GLY A 148 -26.05 5.37 6.18
C GLY A 148 -25.46 4.01 6.51
N ALA A 149 -24.18 3.97 6.93
CA ALA A 149 -23.48 2.74 7.26
C ALA A 149 -23.94 2.16 8.60
N GLN A 150 -24.19 0.85 8.63
CA GLN A 150 -24.42 0.08 9.84
C GLN A 150 -23.11 -0.58 10.25
N VAL A 151 -22.53 -0.12 11.38
CA VAL A 151 -21.22 -0.61 11.85
C VAL A 151 -21.43 -1.57 13.01
N PHE A 152 -20.79 -2.73 12.93
CA PHE A 152 -20.78 -3.76 13.96
C PHE A 152 -19.34 -4.00 14.42
N PHE A 153 -19.10 -3.76 15.69
CA PHE A 153 -17.85 -4.09 16.37
C PHE A 153 -18.19 -4.50 17.80
N ASP A 154 -18.15 -5.80 18.03
CA ASP A 154 -18.53 -6.39 19.33
C ASP A 154 -17.29 -6.99 20.00
N ALA A 155 -16.41 -6.10 20.49
CA ALA A 155 -15.27 -6.47 21.31
C ALA A 155 -15.33 -5.70 22.63
N SER A 156 -15.60 -6.41 23.71
CA SER A 156 -15.71 -5.84 25.05
C SER A 156 -14.45 -6.02 25.90
N GLU A 157 -13.62 -7.02 25.57
CA GLU A 157 -12.37 -7.29 26.31
C GLU A 157 -11.19 -6.61 25.64
N PRO A 158 -10.28 -5.99 26.40
CA PRO A 158 -9.06 -5.42 25.87
C PRO A 158 -8.19 -6.45 25.18
N VAL A 159 -7.62 -6.08 24.02
CA VAL A 159 -6.68 -6.90 23.28
C VAL A 159 -5.35 -6.15 23.19
N MET A 160 -4.41 -6.52 24.07
CA MET A 160 -3.10 -5.90 24.10
C MET A 160 -2.23 -6.42 22.95
N VAL A 161 -1.65 -5.49 22.19
CA VAL A 161 -0.79 -5.78 21.03
C VAL A 161 0.53 -5.02 21.17
N TRP A 162 1.55 -5.48 20.40
CA TRP A 162 2.87 -4.85 20.31
C TRP A 162 3.08 -4.34 18.90
N ALA A 163 2.94 -3.03 18.68
CA ALA A 163 3.06 -2.37 17.39
C ALA A 163 3.26 -0.85 17.57
N ASP A 164 3.37 -0.11 16.47
CA ASP A 164 3.31 1.36 16.48
C ASP A 164 1.84 1.79 16.42
N GLU A 165 1.33 2.34 17.53
CA GLU A 165 -0.08 2.72 17.71
C GLU A 165 -0.57 3.65 16.59
N PHE A 166 0.20 4.70 16.27
CA PHE A 166 -0.18 5.68 15.23
C PHE A 166 -0.24 5.07 13.83
N LYS A 167 0.69 4.17 13.51
CA LYS A 167 0.69 3.49 12.22
C LYS A 167 -0.46 2.48 12.12
N ILE A 168 -0.79 1.78 13.19
CA ILE A 168 -1.94 0.87 13.21
C ILE A 168 -3.26 1.64 13.15
N GLU A 169 -3.36 2.81 13.81
CA GLU A 169 -4.50 3.71 13.63
C GLU A 169 -4.68 4.10 12.15
N GLU A 170 -3.59 4.39 11.44
CA GLU A 170 -3.62 4.70 10.01
C GLU A 170 -4.07 3.50 9.17
N VAL A 171 -3.67 2.27 9.52
CA VAL A 171 -4.15 1.04 8.86
C VAL A 171 -5.66 0.88 9.02
N VAL A 172 -6.17 0.97 10.27
CA VAL A 172 -7.61 0.85 10.56
C VAL A 172 -8.40 1.95 9.85
N THR A 173 -7.91 3.18 9.88
CA THR A 173 -8.51 4.33 9.21
C THR A 173 -8.58 4.13 7.68
N ASN A 174 -7.53 3.61 7.06
CA ASN A 174 -7.52 3.32 5.63
C ASN A 174 -8.52 2.22 5.26
N TYR A 175 -8.61 1.14 6.05
CA TYR A 175 -9.59 0.08 5.80
C TYR A 175 -11.02 0.56 6.02
N LEU A 176 -11.28 1.35 7.07
CA LEU A 176 -12.61 1.92 7.30
C LEU A 176 -13.03 2.89 6.19
N ASN A 177 -12.12 3.76 5.72
CA ASN A 177 -12.36 4.65 4.59
C ASN A 177 -12.63 3.86 3.29
N ASN A 178 -11.89 2.79 3.06
CA ASN A 178 -12.12 1.91 1.92
C ASN A 178 -13.51 1.26 2.00
N ALA A 179 -13.87 0.69 3.15
CA ALA A 179 -15.19 0.13 3.42
C ALA A 179 -16.31 1.15 3.15
N MET A 180 -16.19 2.38 3.68
CA MET A 180 -17.18 3.46 3.46
C MET A 180 -17.33 3.88 1.99
N ASN A 181 -16.24 3.84 1.22
CA ASN A 181 -16.24 4.26 -0.18
C ASN A 181 -16.78 3.20 -1.13
N HIS A 182 -16.72 1.93 -0.74
CA HIS A 182 -17.21 0.80 -1.55
C HIS A 182 -18.47 0.15 -0.97
N LEU A 183 -19.10 0.81 0.00
CA LEU A 183 -20.31 0.35 0.66
C LEU A 183 -21.49 0.33 -0.31
N ASP A 184 -22.19 -0.82 -0.40
CA ASP A 184 -23.38 -1.00 -1.25
C ASP A 184 -24.35 -1.98 -0.57
N GLY A 185 -25.57 -2.11 -1.13
CA GLY A 185 -26.59 -3.02 -0.63
C GLY A 185 -27.05 -2.68 0.79
N GLU A 186 -26.86 -3.60 1.73
CA GLU A 186 -27.27 -3.45 3.14
C GLU A 186 -26.48 -2.38 3.90
N LYS A 187 -25.42 -1.84 3.30
CA LYS A 187 -24.52 -0.83 3.90
C LYS A 187 -23.95 -1.24 5.26
N ARG A 188 -23.55 -2.50 5.37
CA ARG A 188 -23.01 -3.10 6.58
C ARG A 188 -21.48 -3.06 6.55
N ILE A 189 -20.88 -2.60 7.66
CA ILE A 189 -19.45 -2.71 7.95
C ILE A 189 -19.32 -3.52 9.23
N GLU A 190 -18.44 -4.52 9.25
CA GLU A 190 -18.21 -5.34 10.42
C GLU A 190 -16.70 -5.45 10.69
N ILE A 191 -16.30 -5.16 11.92
CA ILE A 191 -14.91 -5.33 12.36
C ILE A 191 -14.88 -6.53 13.30
N ARG A 192 -13.99 -7.48 13.02
CA ARG A 192 -13.82 -8.70 13.82
C ARG A 192 -12.38 -8.84 14.28
N LEU A 193 -12.21 -9.33 15.51
CA LEU A 193 -10.91 -9.69 16.09
C LEU A 193 -10.89 -11.20 16.32
N GLU A 194 -9.95 -11.88 15.67
CA GLU A 194 -9.69 -13.31 15.87
C GLU A 194 -8.34 -13.45 16.56
N LYS A 195 -8.37 -13.71 17.87
CA LYS A 195 -7.16 -13.81 18.70
C LYS A 195 -6.75 -15.26 18.89
N ASN A 196 -5.47 -15.54 18.77
CA ASN A 196 -4.83 -16.75 19.26
C ASN A 196 -3.73 -16.40 20.29
N ASP A 197 -2.98 -17.40 20.76
CA ASP A 197 -1.95 -17.21 21.82
C ASP A 197 -0.81 -16.25 21.41
N LYS A 198 -0.59 -16.01 20.12
CA LYS A 198 0.56 -15.23 19.62
C LYS A 198 0.15 -14.00 18.83
N GLU A 199 -0.94 -14.09 18.10
CA GLU A 199 -1.35 -13.06 17.13
C GLU A 199 -2.84 -12.81 17.23
N VAL A 200 -3.22 -11.59 16.89
CA VAL A 200 -4.60 -11.20 16.59
C VAL A 200 -4.72 -10.84 15.13
N LYS A 201 -5.75 -11.37 14.48
CA LYS A 201 -6.16 -10.97 13.13
C LYS A 201 -7.32 -10.01 13.23
N VAL A 202 -7.16 -8.84 12.64
CA VAL A 202 -8.21 -7.83 12.48
C VAL A 202 -8.80 -7.98 11.09
N THR A 203 -10.10 -8.13 10.99
CA THR A 203 -10.82 -8.21 9.73
C THR A 203 -11.85 -7.09 9.65
N VAL A 204 -11.82 -6.32 8.57
CA VAL A 204 -12.81 -5.29 8.24
C VAL A 204 -13.60 -5.78 7.03
N PHE A 205 -14.84 -6.15 7.25
CA PHE A 205 -15.80 -6.54 6.22
C PHE A 205 -16.66 -5.35 5.82
N ASN A 206 -17.01 -5.25 4.55
CA ASN A 206 -18.07 -4.38 4.08
C ASN A 206 -18.93 -5.07 3.01
N THR A 207 -20.23 -4.81 3.03
CA THR A 207 -21.12 -5.17 1.92
C THR A 207 -20.77 -4.33 0.70
N GLY A 208 -20.77 -4.99 -0.48
CA GLY A 208 -20.43 -4.32 -1.73
C GLY A 208 -20.12 -5.30 -2.85
N GLN A 209 -19.72 -4.78 -4.00
CA GLN A 209 -19.35 -5.61 -5.14
C GLN A 209 -18.01 -6.29 -4.92
N ASN A 210 -17.92 -7.55 -5.32
CA ASN A 210 -16.67 -8.28 -5.33
C ASN A 210 -15.70 -7.70 -6.37
N ILE A 211 -14.42 -7.79 -6.07
CA ILE A 211 -13.33 -7.38 -6.97
C ILE A 211 -12.98 -8.58 -7.87
N PRO A 212 -12.71 -8.38 -9.19
CA PRO A 212 -12.18 -9.45 -10.03
C PRO A 212 -10.93 -10.10 -9.40
N GLU A 213 -10.84 -11.42 -9.44
CA GLU A 213 -9.72 -12.15 -8.80
C GLU A 213 -8.35 -11.72 -9.34
N GLU A 214 -8.28 -11.39 -10.64
CA GLU A 214 -7.07 -10.87 -11.30
C GLU A 214 -6.59 -9.51 -10.78
N ASP A 215 -7.46 -8.77 -10.09
CA ASP A 215 -7.19 -7.45 -9.55
C ASP A 215 -6.87 -7.44 -8.05
N LEU A 216 -7.23 -8.51 -7.32
CA LEU A 216 -6.99 -8.60 -5.87
C LEU A 216 -5.51 -8.35 -5.50
N GLY A 217 -4.58 -8.95 -6.26
CA GLY A 217 -3.14 -8.75 -6.06
C GLY A 217 -2.66 -7.33 -6.40
N LYS A 218 -3.34 -6.64 -7.32
CA LYS A 218 -2.96 -5.30 -7.79
C LYS A 218 -3.41 -4.18 -6.86
N LEU A 219 -4.35 -4.46 -5.94
CA LEU A 219 -4.88 -3.45 -5.00
C LEU A 219 -3.82 -2.78 -4.12
N TRP A 220 -2.72 -3.46 -3.89
CA TRP A 220 -1.59 -2.96 -3.10
C TRP A 220 -0.64 -2.06 -3.90
N THR A 221 -0.84 -1.98 -5.22
CA THR A 221 -0.05 -1.12 -6.11
C THR A 221 -0.51 0.34 -5.98
N LYS A 222 0.44 1.25 -5.94
CA LYS A 222 0.18 2.70 -5.83
C LYS A 222 -0.69 3.20 -6.98
N PHE A 223 -1.70 4.01 -6.67
CA PHE A 223 -2.66 4.58 -7.62
C PHE A 223 -3.53 3.57 -8.38
N TYR A 224 -3.46 2.29 -8.00
CA TYR A 224 -4.32 1.30 -8.63
C TYR A 224 -5.78 1.50 -8.21
N LYS A 225 -6.66 1.45 -9.19
CA LYS A 225 -8.11 1.60 -9.03
C LYS A 225 -8.81 0.61 -9.95
N VAL A 226 -9.64 -0.28 -9.41
CA VAL A 226 -10.39 -1.28 -10.18
C VAL A 226 -11.34 -0.59 -11.17
N ASP A 227 -12.00 0.47 -10.74
CA ASP A 227 -12.90 1.27 -11.58
C ASP A 227 -12.54 2.76 -11.49
N LYS A 228 -11.89 3.27 -12.55
CA LYS A 228 -11.45 4.67 -12.64
C LYS A 228 -12.59 5.68 -12.65
N ALA A 229 -13.75 5.30 -13.18
CA ALA A 229 -14.90 6.19 -13.29
C ALA A 229 -15.61 6.35 -11.94
N ARG A 230 -15.85 5.24 -11.24
CA ARG A 230 -16.54 5.22 -9.94
C ARG A 230 -15.68 5.83 -8.83
N THR A 231 -14.37 5.62 -8.86
CA THR A 231 -13.44 6.13 -7.83
C THR A 231 -13.28 7.64 -7.89
N ARG A 232 -13.49 8.29 -9.04
CA ARG A 232 -13.53 9.77 -9.14
C ARG A 232 -14.67 10.37 -8.34
N ALA A 233 -15.83 9.74 -8.32
CA ALA A 233 -17.00 10.21 -7.56
C ALA A 233 -16.79 10.14 -6.04
N TYR A 234 -15.95 9.21 -5.55
CA TYR A 234 -15.72 9.00 -4.11
C TYR A 234 -14.39 9.54 -3.60
N GLY A 235 -13.57 10.18 -4.47
CA GLY A 235 -12.32 10.88 -4.07
C GLY A 235 -11.18 9.97 -3.59
N GLY A 236 -11.15 8.70 -3.97
CA GLY A 236 -10.08 7.78 -3.61
C GLY A 236 -8.78 8.07 -4.39
N SER A 237 -7.66 8.31 -3.70
CA SER A 237 -6.34 8.54 -4.31
C SER A 237 -5.70 7.28 -4.90
N GLY A 238 -6.13 6.08 -4.49
CA GLY A 238 -5.46 4.81 -4.81
C GLY A 238 -4.13 4.59 -4.06
N ILE A 239 -3.85 5.39 -3.02
CA ILE A 239 -2.62 5.30 -2.21
C ILE A 239 -2.88 4.58 -0.88
N GLY A 240 -4.10 4.61 -0.35
CA GLY A 240 -4.40 4.12 1.00
C GLY A 240 -3.98 2.67 1.26
N LEU A 241 -4.28 1.74 0.34
CA LEU A 241 -3.90 0.33 0.50
C LEU A 241 -2.38 0.12 0.34
N SER A 242 -1.68 0.91 -0.47
CA SER A 242 -0.23 0.85 -0.55
C SER A 242 0.45 1.37 0.74
N ILE A 243 -0.14 2.33 1.43
CA ILE A 243 0.29 2.76 2.77
C ILE A 243 0.10 1.61 3.77
N VAL A 244 -1.07 0.97 3.78
CA VAL A 244 -1.31 -0.21 4.64
C VAL A 244 -0.24 -1.28 4.40
N LYS A 245 0.03 -1.61 3.14
CA LYS A 245 1.07 -2.59 2.80
C LYS A 245 2.43 -2.20 3.34
N ALA A 246 2.86 -0.94 3.14
CA ALA A 246 4.14 -0.43 3.62
C ALA A 246 4.23 -0.44 5.17
N ILE A 247 3.16 -0.08 5.88
CA ILE A 247 3.10 -0.16 7.34
C ILE A 247 3.22 -1.61 7.80
N MET A 248 2.44 -2.53 7.23
CA MET A 248 2.47 -3.94 7.64
C MET A 248 3.82 -4.59 7.34
N ASP A 249 4.45 -4.26 6.19
CA ASP A 249 5.79 -4.71 5.85
C ASP A 249 6.84 -4.17 6.85
N SER A 250 6.73 -2.91 7.29
CA SER A 250 7.63 -2.34 8.31
C SER A 250 7.50 -3.01 9.69
N HIS A 251 6.33 -3.60 9.98
CA HIS A 251 6.07 -4.40 11.18
C HIS A 251 6.39 -5.88 10.99
N ASN A 252 6.81 -6.32 9.80
CA ASN A 252 6.97 -7.73 9.42
C ASN A 252 5.67 -8.55 9.64
N LYS A 253 4.51 -7.94 9.34
CA LYS A 253 3.20 -8.54 9.53
C LYS A 253 2.43 -8.67 8.22
N ALA A 254 1.52 -9.63 8.19
CA ALA A 254 0.72 -9.91 7.01
C ALA A 254 -0.53 -9.02 6.93
N CYS A 255 -0.91 -8.67 5.72
CA CYS A 255 -2.21 -8.10 5.39
C CYS A 255 -2.74 -8.70 4.09
N GLY A 256 -4.04 -8.64 3.89
CA GLY A 256 -4.66 -9.23 2.72
C GLY A 256 -6.09 -8.75 2.48
N VAL A 257 -6.64 -9.24 1.40
CA VAL A 257 -8.02 -9.00 0.98
C VAL A 257 -8.59 -10.28 0.39
N GLN A 258 -9.88 -10.49 0.58
CA GLN A 258 -10.60 -11.60 -0.05
C GLN A 258 -12.05 -11.21 -0.35
N ASN A 259 -12.56 -11.75 -1.44
CA ASN A 259 -13.99 -11.70 -1.74
C ASN A 259 -14.71 -12.70 -0.84
N VAL A 260 -15.84 -12.27 -0.30
CA VAL A 260 -16.75 -13.12 0.46
C VAL A 260 -18.17 -12.98 -0.07
N LYS A 261 -19.09 -13.75 0.46
CA LYS A 261 -20.51 -13.61 0.10
C LYS A 261 -20.98 -12.20 0.46
N ASP A 262 -21.58 -11.53 -0.50
CA ASP A 262 -22.21 -10.20 -0.38
C ASP A 262 -21.23 -9.05 -0.07
N GLY A 263 -19.89 -9.25 -0.22
CA GLY A 263 -18.93 -8.18 0.07
C GLY A 263 -17.48 -8.60 0.04
N MET A 264 -16.67 -7.85 0.76
CA MET A 264 -15.21 -8.03 0.81
C MET A 264 -14.71 -7.94 2.24
N GLU A 265 -13.60 -8.62 2.49
CA GLU A 265 -12.86 -8.58 3.74
C GLU A 265 -11.43 -8.12 3.51
N PHE A 266 -11.03 -7.05 4.21
CA PHE A 266 -9.66 -6.63 4.35
C PHE A 266 -9.16 -7.02 5.74
N TRP A 267 -7.97 -7.57 5.82
CA TRP A 267 -7.44 -8.05 7.11
C TRP A 267 -5.96 -7.76 7.28
N PHE A 268 -5.51 -7.70 8.53
CA PHE A 268 -4.10 -7.66 8.92
C PHE A 268 -3.88 -8.42 10.24
N THR A 269 -2.62 -8.74 10.55
CA THR A 269 -2.25 -9.43 11.79
C THR A 269 -1.28 -8.60 12.62
N LEU A 270 -1.36 -8.75 13.96
CA LEU A 270 -0.42 -8.14 14.92
C LEU A 270 -0.03 -9.18 15.96
N ASP A 271 1.16 -9.01 16.58
CA ASP A 271 1.53 -9.81 17.74
C ASP A 271 0.70 -9.41 18.96
N CYS A 272 0.17 -10.41 19.67
CA CYS A 272 -0.39 -10.18 20.99
C CYS A 272 0.75 -9.90 21.97
N SER A 273 0.59 -8.88 22.76
CA SER A 273 1.45 -8.68 23.92
C SER A 273 0.92 -9.52 25.08
N VAL A 274 1.79 -10.33 25.66
CA VAL A 274 1.49 -11.18 26.82
C VAL A 274 1.46 -10.33 28.08
#